data_1b44ac5759bc6f32f4975eed6c802d88
#
_entry.id   1b44ac5759bc6f32f4975eed6c802d88
#
_cell.length_a   1.000
_cell.length_b   1.000
_cell.length_c   1.000
_cell.angle_alpha   90.00
_cell.angle_beta   90.00
_cell.angle_gamma   90.00
#
_symmetry.space_group_name_H-M   'P 1'
#
loop_
_entity.id
_entity.type
_entity.pdbx_description
1 polymer ?
#
loop_
_entity_poly.entity_id
_entity_poly.type
_entity_poly.pdbx_seq_one_letter_code
_entity_poly.pdbx_strand_id
1 'polypeptide(L)'
;MWKDYSIGFIKENRASSLSVLVAVFISALFLSLLCGLFYNFWNYEIESITLTEGNWQGRITGTLEKNVVSEIENFANVKTAVVNEELSDGKTLVIDICFHNIRSVYQDMPLIARHLNIPESSVSYHELLLSRYCVHNPQDESPPLLIAFYLAVLLLASVSLILIIHNSFAISMNAHVHQFGIFSSIGATPGQILTCLLQEAAILCIAPIFLGNVI
;
A
#
# COMPACT_ATOMS: atom_id res chain seq x y z
N MET A 1 -9.15 -19.40 -35.02
CA MET A 1 -9.46 -20.79 -34.68
C MET A 1 -9.57 -21.03 -33.19
N TRP A 2 -8.50 -20.95 -32.36
CA TRP A 2 -8.62 -21.19 -30.91
C TRP A 2 -9.50 -20.16 -30.16
N LYS A 3 -9.43 -18.87 -30.55
CA LYS A 3 -10.28 -17.82 -29.97
C LYS A 3 -11.77 -18.05 -30.24
N ASP A 4 -12.10 -18.47 -31.45
CA ASP A 4 -13.50 -18.74 -31.85
C ASP A 4 -14.04 -19.96 -31.09
N TYR A 5 -13.18 -20.98 -30.89
CA TYR A 5 -13.50 -22.13 -30.07
C TYR A 5 -13.76 -21.74 -28.62
N SER A 6 -12.86 -20.95 -27.99
CA SER A 6 -13.03 -20.50 -26.61
C SER A 6 -14.33 -19.72 -26.39
N ILE A 7 -14.69 -18.85 -27.35
CA ILE A 7 -15.95 -18.09 -27.29
C ILE A 7 -17.16 -19.04 -27.47
N GLY A 8 -17.06 -20.02 -28.39
CA GLY A 8 -18.09 -21.04 -28.57
C GLY A 8 -18.33 -21.86 -27.28
N PHE A 9 -17.25 -22.32 -26.69
CA PHE A 9 -17.30 -23.10 -25.44
C PHE A 9 -17.93 -22.32 -24.28
N ILE A 10 -17.55 -21.05 -24.08
CA ILE A 10 -18.15 -20.17 -23.07
C ILE A 10 -19.67 -20.06 -23.25
N LYS A 11 -20.14 -19.99 -24.51
CA LYS A 11 -21.57 -19.93 -24.81
C LYS A 11 -22.32 -21.23 -24.56
N GLU A 12 -21.69 -22.37 -24.80
CA GLU A 12 -22.30 -23.70 -24.55
C GLU A 12 -22.29 -24.06 -23.06
N ASN A 13 -21.21 -23.71 -22.34
CA ASN A 13 -21.05 -24.03 -20.91
C ASN A 13 -21.28 -22.80 -20.00
N ARG A 14 -22.41 -22.13 -20.17
CA ARG A 14 -22.74 -20.87 -19.49
C ARG A 14 -22.65 -20.95 -17.96
N ALA A 15 -23.11 -22.06 -17.37
CA ALA A 15 -23.12 -22.21 -15.90
C ALA A 15 -21.70 -22.24 -15.34
N SER A 16 -20.79 -22.98 -15.97
CA SER A 16 -19.39 -23.07 -15.53
C SER A 16 -18.65 -21.74 -15.75
N SER A 17 -18.79 -21.14 -16.94
CA SER A 17 -18.17 -19.86 -17.28
C SER A 17 -18.70 -18.72 -16.38
N LEU A 18 -20.01 -18.72 -16.06
CA LEU A 18 -20.61 -17.74 -15.15
C LEU A 18 -20.05 -17.90 -13.73
N SER A 19 -19.85 -19.14 -13.26
CA SER A 19 -19.24 -19.40 -11.94
C SER A 19 -17.84 -18.77 -11.83
N VAL A 20 -16.99 -18.96 -12.84
CA VAL A 20 -15.66 -18.35 -12.89
C VAL A 20 -15.75 -16.82 -12.93
N LEU A 21 -16.61 -16.26 -13.79
CA LEU A 21 -16.79 -14.82 -13.93
C LEU A 21 -17.24 -14.18 -12.62
N VAL A 22 -18.22 -14.78 -11.93
CA VAL A 22 -18.72 -14.29 -10.63
C VAL A 22 -17.63 -14.41 -9.55
N ALA A 23 -16.89 -15.53 -9.51
CA ALA A 23 -15.82 -15.71 -8.55
C ALA A 23 -14.71 -14.66 -8.73
N VAL A 24 -14.29 -14.39 -9.97
CA VAL A 24 -13.29 -13.38 -10.29
C VAL A 24 -13.80 -11.98 -9.97
N PHE A 25 -15.06 -11.68 -10.31
CA PHE A 25 -15.67 -10.37 -10.02
C PHE A 25 -15.73 -10.07 -8.51
N ILE A 26 -16.26 -11.03 -7.74
CA ILE A 26 -16.35 -10.89 -6.27
C ILE A 26 -14.96 -10.76 -5.66
N SER A 27 -13.99 -11.55 -6.15
CA SER A 27 -12.60 -11.48 -5.66
C SER A 27 -11.95 -10.13 -5.95
N ALA A 28 -12.12 -9.61 -7.16
CA ALA A 28 -11.58 -8.29 -7.55
C ALA A 28 -12.22 -7.16 -6.75
N LEU A 29 -13.54 -7.18 -6.61
CA LEU A 29 -14.30 -6.20 -5.83
C LEU A 29 -13.88 -6.24 -4.35
N PHE A 30 -13.78 -7.42 -3.75
CA PHE A 30 -13.38 -7.55 -2.35
C PHE A 30 -11.96 -7.04 -2.11
N LEU A 31 -11.01 -7.38 -3.00
CA LEU A 31 -9.63 -6.90 -2.89
C LEU A 31 -9.55 -5.38 -3.08
N SER A 32 -10.30 -4.82 -4.02
CA SER A 32 -10.40 -3.38 -4.24
C SER A 32 -10.94 -2.66 -3.01
N LEU A 33 -12.02 -3.17 -2.40
CA LEU A 33 -12.57 -2.63 -1.17
C LEU A 33 -11.59 -2.70 -0.01
N LEU A 34 -10.89 -3.83 0.17
CA LEU A 34 -9.86 -3.96 1.21
C LEU A 34 -8.74 -2.94 1.04
N CYS A 35 -8.22 -2.80 -0.16
CA CYS A 35 -7.18 -1.81 -0.45
C CYS A 35 -7.68 -0.37 -0.25
N GLY A 36 -8.91 -0.07 -0.69
CA GLY A 36 -9.54 1.23 -0.51
C GLY A 36 -9.78 1.57 0.96
N LEU A 37 -10.28 0.63 1.75
CA LEU A 37 -10.45 0.81 3.20
C LEU A 37 -9.11 1.04 3.90
N PHE A 38 -8.09 0.27 3.54
CA PHE A 38 -6.75 0.45 4.09
C PHE A 38 -6.19 1.83 3.75
N TYR A 39 -6.28 2.26 2.49
CA TYR A 39 -5.80 3.56 2.05
C TYR A 39 -6.53 4.71 2.77
N ASN A 40 -7.86 4.64 2.85
CA ASN A 40 -8.65 5.67 3.55
C ASN A 40 -8.35 5.72 5.05
N PHE A 41 -8.23 4.55 5.69
CA PHE A 41 -7.86 4.48 7.10
C PHE A 41 -6.48 5.08 7.35
N TRP A 42 -5.51 4.76 6.48
CA TRP A 42 -4.15 5.26 6.59
C TRP A 42 -4.07 6.79 6.46
N ASN A 43 -4.78 7.34 5.48
CA ASN A 43 -4.87 8.80 5.31
C ASN A 43 -5.59 9.47 6.47
N TYR A 44 -6.66 8.88 6.96
CA TYR A 44 -7.39 9.38 8.13
C TYR A 44 -6.50 9.42 9.38
N GLU A 45 -5.68 8.40 9.60
CA GLU A 45 -4.71 8.39 10.70
C GLU A 45 -3.70 9.53 10.60
N ILE A 46 -3.11 9.75 9.42
CA ILE A 46 -2.18 10.86 9.18
C ILE A 46 -2.87 12.21 9.43
N GLU A 47 -4.06 12.39 8.91
CA GLU A 47 -4.84 13.62 9.06
C GLU A 47 -5.21 13.86 10.53
N SER A 48 -5.67 12.84 11.23
CA SER A 48 -6.02 12.89 12.64
C SER A 48 -4.82 13.29 13.51
N ILE A 49 -3.65 12.66 13.30
CA ILE A 49 -2.42 13.00 14.01
C ILE A 49 -2.02 14.45 13.72
N THR A 50 -2.07 14.84 12.45
CA THR A 50 -1.70 16.21 12.04
C THR A 50 -2.61 17.27 12.67
N LEU A 51 -3.91 16.98 12.83
CA LEU A 51 -4.86 17.91 13.43
C LEU A 51 -4.74 17.98 14.97
N THR A 52 -4.38 16.87 15.63
CA THR A 52 -4.33 16.80 17.10
C THR A 52 -2.96 17.18 17.66
N GLU A 53 -1.88 16.80 17.00
CA GLU A 53 -0.50 16.94 17.51
C GLU A 53 0.35 17.89 16.66
N GLY A 54 -0.15 18.30 15.50
CA GLY A 54 0.54 19.16 14.53
C GLY A 54 1.32 18.39 13.46
N ASN A 55 1.66 19.11 12.39
CA ASN A 55 2.37 18.55 11.23
C ASN A 55 3.87 18.83 11.29
N TRP A 56 4.50 18.52 12.41
CA TRP A 56 5.94 18.64 12.58
C TRP A 56 6.60 17.27 12.56
N GLN A 57 7.85 17.17 12.11
CA GLN A 57 8.59 15.91 12.10
C GLN A 57 9.76 15.90 13.07
N GLY A 58 10.34 17.07 13.31
CA GLY A 58 11.39 17.28 14.32
C GLY A 58 11.07 18.49 15.17
N ARG A 59 11.47 18.45 16.45
CA ARG A 59 11.26 19.54 17.39
C ARG A 59 12.55 19.79 18.17
N ILE A 60 12.89 21.06 18.31
CA ILE A 60 14.04 21.50 19.12
C ILE A 60 13.51 22.31 20.29
N THR A 61 13.99 21.98 21.50
CA THR A 61 13.62 22.68 22.72
C THR A 61 14.88 23.22 23.40
N GLY A 62 14.95 24.51 23.64
CA GLY A 62 16.14 25.09 24.28
C GLY A 62 16.02 26.58 24.58
N THR A 63 17.04 27.12 25.25
CA THR A 63 17.18 28.57 25.49
C THR A 63 17.78 29.21 24.23
N LEU A 64 16.93 29.51 23.27
CA LEU A 64 17.32 29.97 21.93
C LEU A 64 16.81 31.38 21.66
N GLU A 65 17.49 32.10 20.77
CA GLU A 65 17.02 33.39 20.26
C GLU A 65 16.10 33.18 19.06
N LYS A 66 15.17 34.10 18.81
CA LYS A 66 14.20 33.98 17.69
C LYS A 66 14.85 33.99 16.30
N ASN A 67 16.08 34.50 16.17
CA ASN A 67 16.85 34.47 14.93
C ASN A 67 17.26 33.08 14.47
N VAL A 68 17.29 32.10 15.40
CA VAL A 68 17.61 30.69 15.11
C VAL A 68 16.61 30.06 14.14
N VAL A 69 15.35 30.51 14.12
CA VAL A 69 14.34 30.01 13.18
C VAL A 69 14.82 30.22 11.71
N SER A 70 15.32 31.42 11.41
CA SER A 70 15.84 31.72 10.06
C SER A 70 17.10 30.92 9.73
N GLU A 71 17.92 30.56 10.72
CA GLU A 71 19.08 29.70 10.52
C GLU A 71 18.65 28.26 10.19
N ILE A 72 17.63 27.76 10.88
CA ILE A 72 17.06 26.42 10.62
C ILE A 72 16.43 26.35 9.22
N GLU A 73 15.71 27.39 8.79
CA GLU A 73 15.08 27.45 7.47
C GLU A 73 16.10 27.48 6.32
N ASN A 74 17.34 27.88 6.57
CA ASN A 74 18.39 27.84 5.57
C ASN A 74 18.93 26.43 5.26
N PHE A 75 18.59 25.42 6.04
CA PHE A 75 18.96 24.04 5.71
C PHE A 75 18.15 23.54 4.51
N ALA A 76 18.83 22.95 3.55
CA ALA A 76 18.26 22.58 2.24
C ALA A 76 17.02 21.68 2.29
N ASN A 77 16.91 20.84 3.30
CA ASN A 77 15.78 19.93 3.47
C ASN A 77 14.67 20.46 4.37
N VAL A 78 14.90 21.58 5.06
CA VAL A 78 13.87 22.20 5.91
C VAL A 78 12.86 22.93 5.02
N LYS A 79 11.59 22.58 5.23
CA LYS A 79 10.47 23.22 4.53
C LYS A 79 9.98 24.45 5.28
N THR A 80 9.79 24.31 6.59
CA THR A 80 9.35 25.38 7.49
C THR A 80 9.86 25.10 8.90
N ALA A 81 10.19 26.15 9.62
CA ALA A 81 10.45 26.11 11.05
C ALA A 81 9.56 27.15 11.75
N VAL A 82 8.79 26.73 12.74
CA VAL A 82 7.81 27.59 13.41
C VAL A 82 7.99 27.48 14.91
N VAL A 83 7.97 28.63 15.60
CA VAL A 83 7.93 28.65 17.06
C VAL A 83 6.57 28.17 17.55
N ASN A 84 6.57 27.15 18.38
CA ASN A 84 5.38 26.70 19.06
C ASN A 84 5.14 27.56 20.30
N GLU A 85 4.23 28.53 20.18
CA GLU A 85 3.95 29.50 21.26
C GLU A 85 3.28 28.86 22.47
N GLU A 86 2.52 27.76 22.27
CA GLU A 86 1.81 27.07 23.36
C GLU A 86 2.77 26.32 24.30
N LEU A 87 3.86 25.79 23.74
CA LEU A 87 4.86 25.03 24.48
C LEU A 87 6.09 25.85 24.87
N SER A 88 6.19 27.07 24.36
CA SER A 88 7.33 27.97 24.65
C SER A 88 7.07 28.78 25.89
N ASP A 89 8.01 28.74 26.84
CA ASP A 89 8.05 29.63 27.98
C ASP A 89 8.94 30.82 27.68
N GLY A 90 8.82 31.92 28.49
CA GLY A 90 9.66 33.11 28.28
C GLY A 90 11.19 32.88 28.37
N LYS A 91 11.62 31.69 28.76
CA LYS A 91 13.03 31.26 28.84
C LYS A 91 13.38 30.13 27.88
N THR A 92 12.43 29.30 27.49
CA THR A 92 12.64 28.13 26.63
C THR A 92 11.81 28.28 25.37
N LEU A 93 12.46 28.18 24.23
CA LEU A 93 11.85 28.23 22.92
C LEU A 93 11.66 26.82 22.43
N VAL A 94 10.48 26.52 21.91
CA VAL A 94 10.16 25.25 21.23
C VAL A 94 9.94 25.54 19.76
N ILE A 95 10.72 24.91 18.90
CA ILE A 95 10.66 25.10 17.46
C ILE A 95 10.24 23.80 16.79
N ASP A 96 9.12 23.84 16.09
CA ASP A 96 8.58 22.74 15.29
C ASP A 96 9.11 22.85 13.86
N ILE A 97 9.70 21.77 13.36
CA ILE A 97 10.39 21.73 12.06
C ILE A 97 9.68 20.72 11.15
N CYS A 98 9.34 21.20 9.95
CA CYS A 98 8.84 20.37 8.86
C CYS A 98 9.92 20.21 7.78
N PHE A 99 10.01 19.02 7.21
CA PHE A 99 10.99 18.69 6.18
C PHE A 99 10.35 18.46 4.81
N HIS A 100 11.09 18.78 3.73
CA HIS A 100 10.71 18.42 2.36
C HIS A 100 10.78 16.90 2.15
N ASN A 101 11.89 16.29 2.57
CA ASN A 101 12.07 14.85 2.57
C ASN A 101 12.05 14.34 4.01
N ILE A 102 10.93 13.74 4.40
CA ILE A 102 10.72 13.23 5.75
C ILE A 102 11.65 12.05 6.06
N ARG A 103 12.13 11.32 5.04
CA ARG A 103 12.96 10.12 5.24
C ARG A 103 14.34 10.40 5.82
N SER A 104 14.85 11.61 5.67
CA SER A 104 16.16 12.01 6.18
C SER A 104 16.11 12.72 7.54
N VAL A 105 14.94 12.83 8.15
CA VAL A 105 14.73 13.57 9.41
C VAL A 105 15.71 13.14 10.52
N TYR A 106 15.95 11.84 10.68
CA TYR A 106 16.89 11.31 11.68
C TYR A 106 18.37 11.59 11.37
N GLN A 107 18.68 11.98 10.13
CA GLN A 107 20.02 12.41 9.72
C GLN A 107 20.17 13.93 9.81
N ASP A 108 19.14 14.67 9.42
CA ASP A 108 19.17 16.12 9.32
C ASP A 108 19.03 16.80 10.71
N MET A 109 18.18 16.29 11.58
CA MET A 109 17.98 16.86 12.92
C MET A 109 19.26 16.92 13.77
N PRO A 110 20.09 15.85 13.83
CA PRO A 110 21.37 15.93 14.55
C PRO A 110 22.36 16.94 13.92
N LEU A 111 22.33 17.12 12.59
CA LEU A 111 23.17 18.12 11.90
C LEU A 111 22.74 19.55 12.26
N ILE A 112 21.43 19.81 12.29
CA ILE A 112 20.86 21.10 12.72
C ILE A 112 21.24 21.37 14.18
N ALA A 113 21.05 20.38 15.06
CA ALA A 113 21.39 20.53 16.48
C ALA A 113 22.88 20.84 16.69
N ARG A 114 23.77 20.16 15.98
CA ARG A 114 25.23 20.44 16.03
C ARG A 114 25.58 21.82 15.52
N HIS A 115 24.95 22.25 14.43
CA HIS A 115 25.18 23.60 13.86
C HIS A 115 24.79 24.69 14.86
N LEU A 116 23.71 24.49 15.60
CA LEU A 116 23.20 25.42 16.58
C LEU A 116 23.85 25.26 17.97
N ASN A 117 24.81 24.34 18.12
CA ASN A 117 25.42 23.96 19.40
C ASN A 117 24.41 23.54 20.48
N ILE A 118 23.34 22.86 20.07
CA ILE A 118 22.29 22.36 20.94
C ILE A 118 22.58 20.89 21.26
N PRO A 119 22.40 20.44 22.53
CA PRO A 119 22.59 19.04 22.89
C PRO A 119 21.52 18.16 22.20
N GLU A 120 21.91 16.95 21.78
CA GLU A 120 21.00 16.00 21.13
C GLU A 120 19.80 15.63 22.01
N SER A 121 19.93 15.74 23.35
CA SER A 121 18.83 15.56 24.31
C SER A 121 17.71 16.59 24.18
N SER A 122 17.95 17.70 23.52
CA SER A 122 16.95 18.76 23.23
C SER A 122 16.22 18.57 21.93
N VAL A 123 16.54 17.51 21.20
CA VAL A 123 15.88 17.12 19.95
C VAL A 123 14.84 16.05 20.24
N SER A 124 13.65 16.25 19.73
CA SER A 124 12.57 15.24 19.79
C SER A 124 11.99 15.01 18.37
N TYR A 125 11.45 13.83 18.18
CA TYR A 125 10.88 13.39 16.90
C TYR A 125 9.41 13.09 17.07
N HIS A 126 8.61 13.40 16.07
CA HIS A 126 7.21 13.02 16.04
C HIS A 126 7.07 11.56 15.59
N GLU A 127 7.45 10.63 16.47
CA GLU A 127 7.57 9.21 16.13
C GLU A 127 6.27 8.62 15.60
N LEU A 128 5.12 9.05 16.17
CA LEU A 128 3.82 8.58 15.69
C LEU A 128 3.58 8.96 14.24
N LEU A 129 3.78 10.23 13.87
CA LEU A 129 3.61 10.72 12.50
C LEU A 129 4.63 10.08 11.55
N LEU A 130 5.90 10.01 11.97
CA LEU A 130 6.97 9.40 11.18
C LEU A 130 6.70 7.93 10.89
N SER A 131 6.17 7.19 11.86
CA SER A 131 5.80 5.78 11.65
C SER A 131 4.71 5.62 10.58
N ARG A 132 3.77 6.57 10.46
CA ARG A 132 2.75 6.57 9.40
C ARG A 132 3.34 6.88 8.02
N TYR A 133 4.43 7.63 7.95
CA TYR A 133 5.20 7.83 6.71
C TYR A 133 6.22 6.72 6.43
N CYS A 134 6.18 5.61 7.20
CA CYS A 134 7.14 4.50 7.11
C CYS A 134 8.59 4.94 7.35
N VAL A 135 8.80 5.93 8.18
CA VAL A 135 10.11 6.43 8.61
C VAL A 135 10.33 5.99 10.06
N HIS A 136 11.37 5.18 10.28
CA HIS A 136 11.69 4.61 11.57
C HIS A 136 13.01 5.16 12.08
N ASN A 137 13.11 5.31 13.39
CA ASN A 137 14.36 5.65 14.05
C ASN A 137 15.37 4.52 13.82
N PRO A 138 16.57 4.81 13.26
CA PRO A 138 17.61 3.80 13.05
C PRO A 138 18.11 3.14 14.35
N GLN A 139 17.84 3.77 15.49
CA GLN A 139 18.21 3.26 16.83
C GLN A 139 17.10 2.43 17.48
N ASP A 140 15.89 2.43 16.91
CA ASP A 140 14.77 1.67 17.42
C ASP A 140 14.69 0.32 16.69
N GLU A 141 14.93 -0.76 17.43
CA GLU A 141 14.87 -2.14 16.93
C GLU A 141 13.43 -2.68 16.87
N SER A 142 12.43 -1.89 17.31
CA SER A 142 11.05 -2.35 17.31
C SER A 142 10.46 -2.43 15.89
N PRO A 143 9.88 -3.58 15.50
CA PRO A 143 9.31 -3.72 14.17
C PRO A 143 8.03 -2.87 14.02
N PRO A 144 7.74 -2.37 12.81
CA PRO A 144 6.52 -1.62 12.54
C PRO A 144 5.28 -2.54 12.54
N LEU A 145 4.83 -2.92 13.74
CA LEU A 145 3.79 -3.94 13.96
C LEU A 145 2.51 -3.64 13.19
N LEU A 146 2.11 -2.37 13.09
CA LEU A 146 0.86 -1.99 12.42
C LEU A 146 0.91 -2.29 10.93
N ILE A 147 1.99 -1.91 10.24
CA ILE A 147 2.19 -2.20 8.81
C ILE A 147 2.30 -3.71 8.58
N ALA A 148 3.06 -4.40 9.44
CA ALA A 148 3.22 -5.85 9.36
C ALA A 148 1.87 -6.56 9.51
N PHE A 149 1.01 -6.11 10.41
CA PHE A 149 -0.34 -6.64 10.60
C PHE A 149 -1.20 -6.45 9.35
N TYR A 150 -1.25 -5.24 8.77
CA TYR A 150 -1.99 -4.99 7.55
C TYR A 150 -1.51 -5.82 6.37
N LEU A 151 -0.19 -5.92 6.18
CA LEU A 151 0.38 -6.76 5.13
C LEU A 151 0.02 -8.24 5.32
N ALA A 152 0.04 -8.73 6.56
CA ALA A 152 -0.35 -10.12 6.86
C ALA A 152 -1.83 -10.37 6.53
N VAL A 153 -2.74 -9.46 6.89
CA VAL A 153 -4.17 -9.55 6.55
C VAL A 153 -4.39 -9.54 5.05
N LEU A 154 -3.71 -8.63 4.34
CA LEU A 154 -3.82 -8.49 2.89
C LEU A 154 -3.30 -9.75 2.16
N LEU A 155 -2.19 -10.31 2.65
CA LEU A 155 -1.62 -11.55 2.13
C LEU A 155 -2.57 -12.73 2.36
N LEU A 156 -3.12 -12.87 3.57
CA LEU A 156 -4.06 -13.94 3.90
C LEU A 156 -5.32 -13.85 3.02
N ALA A 157 -5.88 -12.65 2.88
CA ALA A 157 -7.01 -12.41 2.00
C ALA A 157 -6.68 -12.78 0.55
N SER A 158 -5.53 -12.33 0.03
CA SER A 158 -5.11 -12.63 -1.34
C SER A 158 -4.97 -14.12 -1.59
N VAL A 159 -4.35 -14.87 -0.67
CA VAL A 159 -4.24 -16.34 -0.78
C VAL A 159 -5.62 -16.98 -0.82
N SER A 160 -6.54 -16.55 0.05
CA SER A 160 -7.92 -17.09 0.07
C SER A 160 -8.65 -16.83 -1.25
N LEU A 161 -8.52 -15.64 -1.81
CA LEU A 161 -9.12 -15.27 -3.11
C LEU A 161 -8.52 -16.09 -4.28
N ILE A 162 -7.19 -16.29 -4.28
CA ILE A 162 -6.53 -17.16 -5.26
C ILE A 162 -7.09 -18.58 -5.21
N LEU A 163 -7.30 -19.13 -4.01
CA LEU A 163 -7.89 -20.47 -3.85
C LEU A 163 -9.33 -20.53 -4.37
N ILE A 164 -10.14 -19.50 -4.15
CA ILE A 164 -11.52 -19.43 -4.68
C ILE A 164 -11.51 -19.42 -6.21
N ILE A 165 -10.67 -18.58 -6.82
CA ILE A 165 -10.53 -18.50 -8.27
C ILE A 165 -10.02 -19.84 -8.82
N HIS A 166 -8.98 -20.41 -8.20
CA HIS A 166 -8.43 -21.71 -8.59
C HIS A 166 -9.49 -22.81 -8.58
N ASN A 167 -10.29 -22.90 -7.50
CA ASN A 167 -11.35 -23.89 -7.42
C ASN A 167 -12.44 -23.68 -8.49
N SER A 168 -12.80 -22.43 -8.79
CA SER A 168 -13.76 -22.11 -9.84
C SER A 168 -13.25 -22.53 -11.23
N PHE A 169 -11.96 -22.28 -11.51
CA PHE A 169 -11.34 -22.78 -12.72
C PHE A 169 -11.22 -24.30 -12.77
N ALA A 170 -10.91 -24.96 -11.67
CA ALA A 170 -10.83 -26.42 -11.59
C ALA A 170 -12.19 -27.06 -11.96
N ILE A 171 -13.30 -26.48 -11.49
CA ILE A 171 -14.65 -26.94 -11.87
C ILE A 171 -14.89 -26.72 -13.36
N SER A 172 -14.51 -25.56 -13.91
CA SER A 172 -14.62 -25.27 -15.34
C SER A 172 -13.78 -26.24 -16.18
N MET A 173 -12.56 -26.52 -15.75
CA MET A 173 -11.65 -27.46 -16.42
C MET A 173 -12.22 -28.89 -16.50
N ASN A 174 -12.94 -29.36 -15.47
CA ASN A 174 -13.56 -30.68 -15.51
C ASN A 174 -14.58 -30.81 -16.65
N ALA A 175 -15.25 -29.73 -17.04
CA ALA A 175 -16.14 -29.71 -18.19
C ALA A 175 -15.38 -29.85 -19.54
N HIS A 176 -14.10 -29.48 -19.59
CA HIS A 176 -13.26 -29.57 -20.78
C HIS A 176 -12.59 -30.93 -21.01
N VAL A 177 -12.48 -31.77 -19.95
CA VAL A 177 -11.68 -33.02 -20.02
C VAL A 177 -12.04 -33.90 -21.21
N HIS A 178 -13.34 -34.08 -21.47
CA HIS A 178 -13.80 -34.88 -22.60
C HIS A 178 -13.40 -34.28 -23.97
N GLN A 179 -13.50 -32.97 -24.10
CA GLN A 179 -13.17 -32.27 -25.37
C GLN A 179 -11.66 -32.26 -25.60
N PHE A 180 -10.85 -32.12 -24.57
CA PHE A 180 -9.38 -32.22 -24.67
C PHE A 180 -8.93 -33.62 -25.06
N GLY A 181 -9.63 -34.66 -24.60
CA GLY A 181 -9.42 -36.03 -25.06
C GLY A 181 -9.63 -36.16 -26.58
N ILE A 182 -10.67 -35.55 -27.11
CA ILE A 182 -10.94 -35.53 -28.56
C ILE A 182 -9.83 -34.75 -29.28
N PHE A 183 -9.44 -33.56 -28.80
CA PHE A 183 -8.35 -32.79 -29.45
C PHE A 183 -7.03 -33.53 -29.43
N SER A 184 -6.68 -34.19 -28.33
CA SER A 184 -5.50 -35.03 -28.25
C SER A 184 -5.54 -36.19 -29.25
N SER A 185 -6.71 -36.79 -29.47
CA SER A 185 -6.90 -37.89 -30.41
C SER A 185 -6.73 -37.48 -31.90
N ILE A 186 -7.01 -36.23 -32.22
CA ILE A 186 -6.81 -35.68 -33.58
C ILE A 186 -5.43 -34.98 -33.72
N GLY A 187 -4.53 -35.13 -32.75
CA GLY A 187 -3.14 -34.71 -32.81
C GLY A 187 -2.85 -33.30 -32.26
N ALA A 188 -3.72 -32.71 -31.47
CA ALA A 188 -3.41 -31.45 -30.80
C ALA A 188 -2.30 -31.64 -29.75
N THR A 189 -1.31 -30.75 -29.76
CA THR A 189 -0.21 -30.78 -28.78
C THR A 189 -0.67 -30.22 -27.43
N PRO A 190 -0.06 -30.65 -26.31
CA PRO A 190 -0.36 -30.09 -24.98
C PRO A 190 -0.20 -28.58 -24.90
N GLY A 191 0.77 -28.01 -25.62
CA GLY A 191 0.96 -26.54 -25.70
C GLY A 191 -0.19 -25.81 -26.37
N GLN A 192 -0.80 -26.39 -27.41
CA GLN A 192 -1.98 -25.83 -28.05
C GLN A 192 -3.20 -25.84 -27.15
N ILE A 193 -3.39 -26.92 -26.40
CA ILE A 193 -4.48 -27.04 -25.39
C ILE A 193 -4.29 -26.00 -24.28
N LEU A 194 -3.07 -25.85 -23.78
CA LEU A 194 -2.74 -24.84 -22.76
C LEU A 194 -3.00 -23.41 -23.28
N THR A 195 -2.63 -23.11 -24.51
CA THR A 195 -2.89 -21.81 -25.13
C THR A 195 -4.38 -21.51 -25.22
N CYS A 196 -5.20 -22.51 -25.55
CA CYS A 196 -6.65 -22.37 -25.59
C CYS A 196 -7.21 -22.02 -24.20
N LEU A 197 -6.75 -22.73 -23.16
CA LEU A 197 -7.15 -22.47 -21.76
C LEU A 197 -6.74 -21.08 -21.27
N LEU A 198 -5.52 -20.64 -21.59
CA LEU A 198 -5.06 -19.29 -21.23
C LEU A 198 -5.88 -18.21 -21.92
N GLN A 199 -6.28 -18.41 -23.18
CA GLN A 199 -7.15 -17.46 -23.87
C GLN A 199 -8.54 -17.39 -23.25
N GLU A 200 -9.12 -18.54 -22.89
CA GLU A 200 -10.40 -18.59 -22.20
C GLU A 200 -10.32 -17.89 -20.83
N ALA A 201 -9.31 -18.22 -20.03
CA ALA A 201 -9.07 -17.57 -18.75
C ALA A 201 -8.94 -16.03 -18.92
N ALA A 202 -8.21 -15.56 -19.92
CA ALA A 202 -8.07 -14.13 -20.18
C ALA A 202 -9.42 -13.49 -20.53
N ILE A 203 -10.24 -14.13 -21.36
CA ILE A 203 -11.58 -13.60 -21.75
C ILE A 203 -12.49 -13.53 -20.50
N LEU A 204 -12.48 -14.56 -19.65
CA LEU A 204 -13.33 -14.63 -18.48
C LEU A 204 -12.86 -13.72 -17.33
N CYS A 205 -11.56 -13.42 -17.22
CA CYS A 205 -11.01 -12.64 -16.10
C CYS A 205 -10.91 -11.15 -16.38
N ILE A 206 -10.58 -10.73 -17.60
CA ILE A 206 -10.28 -9.31 -17.88
C ILE A 206 -11.49 -8.41 -17.57
N ALA A 207 -12.66 -8.75 -18.09
CA ALA A 207 -13.85 -7.92 -17.90
C ALA A 207 -14.28 -7.79 -16.43
N PRO A 208 -14.41 -8.88 -15.65
CA PRO A 208 -14.81 -8.78 -14.25
C PRO A 208 -13.75 -8.12 -13.34
N ILE A 209 -12.46 -8.26 -13.66
CA ILE A 209 -11.41 -7.54 -12.91
C ILE A 209 -11.57 -6.03 -13.09
N PHE A 210 -11.75 -5.56 -14.32
CA PHE A 210 -11.98 -4.13 -14.55
C PHE A 210 -13.26 -3.63 -13.86
N LEU A 211 -14.36 -4.37 -13.99
CA LEU A 211 -15.62 -3.99 -13.34
C LEU A 211 -15.52 -3.99 -11.81
N GLY A 212 -14.83 -4.97 -11.22
CA GLY A 212 -14.66 -5.06 -9.77
C GLY A 212 -13.74 -3.99 -9.18
N ASN A 213 -12.88 -3.35 -9.99
CA ASN A 213 -12.00 -2.26 -9.53
C ASN A 213 -12.57 -0.87 -9.78
N VAL A 214 -13.60 -0.71 -10.60
CA VAL A 214 -14.22 0.58 -10.94
C VAL A 214 -15.36 0.95 -9.95
N ILE A 215 -15.91 -0.05 -9.28
CA ILE A 215 -16.96 0.12 -8.26
C ILE A 215 -16.31 0.44 -6.91
#